data_a1aaf7bf12a8ad52eb2c89e30b2886a2
#
_entry.id   a1aaf7bf12a8ad52eb2c89e30b2886a2
#
_cell.length_a   1.000
_cell.length_b   1.000
_cell.length_c   1.000
_cell.angle_alpha   90.00
_cell.angle_beta   90.00
_cell.angle_gamma   90.00
#
_symmetry.space_group_name_H-M   'P 1'
#
loop_
_entity.id
_entity.type
_entity.pdbx_description
1 polymer ?
#
loop_
_entity_poly.entity_id
_entity_poly.type
_entity_poly.pdbx_seq_one_letter_code
_entity_poly.pdbx_strand_id
1 'polypeptide(L)'
;TAAALLLASGAVLALPSQKPDNTPMVDGRVRAIKQVGNNVWLGGRISQVTRRDGTVLAKVGNLAVLDSQTNRYKPIAPKLGGTDAEVWDIEPYGETGDLLIGGTFAGPNTKKNLVLVDGSTGKVIRWYNSPSLKTVLAAPGLGRVYGGGRSLSAFDFATGKELWTRAKTSVDPTIRTHDSSPAYRDLELDADGKTIWAACICDKVDANPAKALVKLDTEGKHYASWLTQAGTGSFGQSVVDHNGKLYLAAGGSDFVAEFDKTAGGTRGWKRDTSGSAQAVAVYEGQLVVGGHFYYVGDDKADKCGAGRPGDPQLDPNGDCQRRQGIAAYSLGGRLDPDWAPAYSGSYSLVWELHAEGLRLHTGGEFKKVSGVVQNSYARLSPASP
;
A
#
# COMPACT_ATOMS: atom_id res chain seq x y z
N THR A 1 6.42 -51.23 8.70
CA THR A 1 6.31 -49.94 9.45
C THR A 1 5.83 -48.87 8.52
N ALA A 2 4.50 -48.60 8.54
CA ALA A 2 3.89 -47.50 7.80
C ALA A 2 4.15 -46.20 8.57
N ALA A 3 4.89 -45.27 7.96
CA ALA A 3 5.02 -43.90 8.46
C ALA A 3 3.75 -43.15 8.11
N ALA A 4 2.95 -42.80 9.11
CA ALA A 4 1.81 -41.91 8.96
C ALA A 4 2.34 -40.49 8.73
N LEU A 5 2.14 -39.95 7.51
CA LEU A 5 2.34 -38.55 7.19
C LEU A 5 1.20 -37.77 7.92
N LEU A 6 1.54 -37.17 9.05
CA LEU A 6 0.70 -36.14 9.64
C LEU A 6 0.73 -34.90 8.72
N LEU A 7 -0.26 -34.79 7.86
CA LEU A 7 -0.63 -33.53 7.25
C LEU A 7 -1.11 -32.61 8.38
N ALA A 8 -0.25 -31.72 8.85
CA ALA A 8 -0.66 -30.61 9.66
C ALA A 8 -1.62 -29.77 8.81
N SER A 9 -2.91 -29.91 9.05
CA SER A 9 -3.91 -28.96 8.58
C SER A 9 -3.59 -27.63 9.23
N GLY A 10 -2.87 -26.75 8.52
CA GLY A 10 -2.66 -25.38 8.98
C GLY A 10 -4.03 -24.77 9.19
N ALA A 11 -4.39 -24.54 10.46
CA ALA A 11 -5.57 -23.78 10.78
C ALA A 11 -5.41 -22.42 10.08
N VAL A 12 -6.30 -22.09 9.16
CA VAL A 12 -6.41 -20.74 8.62
C VAL A 12 -6.77 -19.87 9.83
N LEU A 13 -5.82 -19.03 10.27
CA LEU A 13 -6.08 -18.12 11.37
C LEU A 13 -7.20 -17.17 10.96
N ALA A 14 -8.11 -16.89 11.89
CA ALA A 14 -9.27 -16.06 11.63
C ALA A 14 -8.83 -14.62 11.27
N LEU A 15 -9.53 -14.00 10.35
CA LEU A 15 -9.41 -12.57 10.08
C LEU A 15 -9.59 -11.74 11.36
N PRO A 16 -9.01 -10.56 11.46
CA PRO A 16 -9.08 -9.75 12.67
C PRO A 16 -10.51 -9.27 12.94
N SER A 17 -10.76 -8.79 14.15
CA SER A 17 -12.03 -8.15 14.52
C SER A 17 -12.45 -7.10 13.50
N GLN A 18 -13.73 -7.01 13.20
CA GLN A 18 -14.27 -5.97 12.35
C GLN A 18 -14.38 -4.60 13.04
N LYS A 19 -14.17 -4.54 14.35
CA LYS A 19 -14.13 -3.28 15.12
C LYS A 19 -12.69 -2.89 15.42
N PRO A 20 -12.38 -1.57 15.37
CA PRO A 20 -11.02 -1.10 15.61
C PRO A 20 -10.68 -1.14 17.11
N ASP A 21 -9.42 -1.42 17.38
CA ASP A 21 -8.83 -1.23 18.70
C ASP A 21 -8.96 0.23 19.16
N ASN A 22 -8.86 0.46 20.46
CA ASN A 22 -8.79 1.82 21.00
C ASN A 22 -7.38 2.40 20.83
N THR A 23 -7.05 2.81 19.61
CA THR A 23 -5.80 3.47 19.26
C THR A 23 -5.99 4.99 19.16
N PRO A 24 -4.92 5.80 19.31
CA PRO A 24 -4.95 7.20 18.89
C PRO A 24 -5.35 7.31 17.42
N MET A 25 -5.93 8.44 17.08
CA MET A 25 -6.32 8.82 15.74
C MET A 25 -5.37 9.89 15.20
N VAL A 26 -5.35 10.06 13.89
CA VAL A 26 -4.66 11.19 13.24
C VAL A 26 -5.65 11.93 12.35
N ASP A 27 -5.39 13.22 12.12
CA ASP A 27 -6.13 14.01 11.15
C ASP A 27 -5.59 13.77 9.72
N GLY A 28 -6.34 14.23 8.72
CA GLY A 28 -5.90 14.20 7.33
C GLY A 28 -5.84 12.80 6.73
N ARG A 29 -4.78 12.53 5.96
CA ARG A 29 -4.62 11.31 5.16
C ARG A 29 -3.41 10.51 5.60
N VAL A 30 -3.58 9.22 5.89
CA VAL A 30 -2.49 8.27 6.10
C VAL A 30 -2.23 7.50 4.81
N ARG A 31 -0.98 7.53 4.32
CA ARG A 31 -0.51 6.90 3.09
C ARG A 31 0.46 5.75 3.31
N ALA A 32 1.11 5.73 4.46
CA ALA A 32 2.14 4.76 4.78
C ALA A 32 2.03 4.33 6.23
N ILE A 33 2.17 3.04 6.47
CA ILE A 33 2.20 2.44 7.80
C ILE A 33 3.28 1.37 7.81
N LYS A 34 4.21 1.46 8.76
CA LYS A 34 5.17 0.37 9.03
C LYS A 34 5.39 0.22 10.52
N GLN A 35 5.51 -1.03 10.95
CA GLN A 35 5.91 -1.33 12.32
C GLN A 35 7.38 -1.77 12.35
N VAL A 36 8.15 -1.16 13.25
CA VAL A 36 9.53 -1.58 13.56
C VAL A 36 9.65 -1.72 15.06
N GLY A 37 9.87 -2.94 15.52
CA GLY A 37 9.81 -3.28 16.94
C GLY A 37 8.46 -2.87 17.54
N ASN A 38 8.48 -2.06 18.61
CA ASN A 38 7.27 -1.54 19.24
C ASN A 38 6.80 -0.19 18.66
N ASN A 39 7.35 0.26 17.55
CA ASN A 39 7.00 1.54 16.94
C ASN A 39 6.16 1.33 15.68
N VAL A 40 4.92 1.81 15.67
CA VAL A 40 4.07 1.91 14.49
C VAL A 40 4.22 3.31 13.93
N TRP A 41 4.86 3.41 12.77
CA TRP A 41 5.09 4.65 12.05
C TRP A 41 3.94 4.92 11.09
N LEU A 42 3.38 6.12 11.16
CA LEU A 42 2.30 6.59 10.31
C LEU A 42 2.81 7.77 9.49
N GLY A 43 2.74 7.67 8.18
CA GLY A 43 3.11 8.72 7.25
C GLY A 43 1.91 9.19 6.42
N GLY A 44 1.92 10.47 6.02
CA GLY A 44 0.84 11.01 5.20
C GLY A 44 0.84 12.52 5.14
N ARG A 45 -0.35 13.11 4.97
CA ARG A 45 -0.62 14.53 5.19
C ARG A 45 -1.37 14.67 6.51
N ILE A 46 -0.64 14.61 7.60
CA ILE A 46 -1.16 14.62 8.96
C ILE A 46 -0.54 15.77 9.77
N SER A 47 -1.34 16.43 10.61
CA SER A 47 -0.90 17.58 11.39
C SER A 47 -1.04 17.38 12.91
N GLN A 48 -1.87 16.43 13.33
CA GLN A 48 -2.07 16.16 14.76
C GLN A 48 -2.45 14.71 15.05
N VAL A 49 -2.13 14.29 16.26
CA VAL A 49 -2.56 13.04 16.89
C VAL A 49 -3.57 13.35 17.96
N THR A 50 -4.69 12.62 17.99
CA THR A 50 -5.77 12.83 18.95
C THR A 50 -6.19 11.52 19.61
N ARG A 51 -6.83 11.61 20.77
CA ARG A 51 -7.61 10.50 21.32
C ARG A 51 -8.97 10.42 20.65
N ARG A 52 -9.67 9.31 20.85
CA ARG A 52 -11.03 9.09 20.33
C ARG A 52 -12.06 10.08 20.88
N ASP A 53 -11.84 10.65 22.05
CA ASP A 53 -12.66 11.71 22.65
C ASP A 53 -12.39 13.11 22.07
N GLY A 54 -11.46 13.23 21.11
CA GLY A 54 -11.07 14.49 20.47
C GLY A 54 -9.90 15.21 21.15
N THR A 55 -9.42 14.74 22.30
CA THR A 55 -8.27 15.34 22.98
C THR A 55 -7.03 15.31 22.11
N VAL A 56 -6.42 16.47 21.81
CA VAL A 56 -5.17 16.57 21.06
C VAL A 56 -4.00 16.10 21.93
N LEU A 57 -3.30 15.06 21.47
CA LEU A 57 -2.09 14.54 22.12
C LEU A 57 -0.84 15.26 21.64
N ALA A 58 -0.77 15.58 20.35
CA ALA A 58 0.39 16.24 19.76
C ALA A 58 0.06 16.91 18.43
N LYS A 59 0.84 17.96 18.08
CA LYS A 59 0.98 18.47 16.71
C LYS A 59 2.19 17.81 16.07
N VAL A 60 2.03 17.28 14.87
CA VAL A 60 3.05 16.54 14.13
C VAL A 60 3.34 17.17 12.77
N GLY A 61 4.36 16.72 12.08
CA GLY A 61 4.73 17.19 10.74
C GLY A 61 4.77 16.01 9.75
N ASN A 62 3.60 15.56 9.30
CA ASN A 62 3.41 14.49 8.30
C ASN A 62 3.86 13.09 8.73
N LEU A 63 4.39 12.95 9.95
CA LEU A 63 4.76 11.68 10.57
C LEU A 63 4.25 11.62 12.01
N ALA A 64 3.77 10.46 12.42
CA ALA A 64 3.46 10.14 13.81
C ALA A 64 3.96 8.74 14.16
N VAL A 65 4.30 8.51 15.43
CA VAL A 65 4.69 7.20 15.93
C VAL A 65 3.82 6.83 17.11
N LEU A 66 3.30 5.61 17.08
CA LEU A 66 2.53 5.02 18.17
C LEU A 66 3.27 3.81 18.71
N ASP A 67 3.14 3.57 20.01
CA ASP A 67 3.61 2.34 20.62
C ASP A 67 2.62 1.21 20.35
N SER A 68 3.08 0.11 19.76
CA SER A 68 2.24 -1.01 19.34
C SER A 68 1.65 -1.81 20.49
N GLN A 69 2.27 -1.75 21.67
CA GLN A 69 1.84 -2.49 22.86
C GLN A 69 0.88 -1.67 23.72
N THR A 70 1.23 -0.41 23.94
CA THR A 70 0.47 0.47 24.87
C THR A 70 -0.51 1.38 24.15
N ASN A 71 -0.50 1.46 22.82
CA ASN A 71 -1.30 2.39 22.01
C ASN A 71 -1.05 3.87 22.38
N ARG A 72 0.14 4.21 22.85
CA ARG A 72 0.47 5.60 23.22
C ARG A 72 1.24 6.29 22.08
N TYR A 73 1.00 7.57 21.92
CA TYR A 73 1.82 8.41 21.05
C TYR A 73 3.26 8.51 21.58
N LYS A 74 4.24 8.43 20.67
CA LYS A 74 5.68 8.58 20.96
C LYS A 74 6.23 9.78 20.19
N PRO A 75 6.81 10.80 20.86
CA PRO A 75 7.27 12.03 20.21
C PRO A 75 8.68 11.87 19.61
N ILE A 76 8.91 10.83 18.82
CA ILE A 76 10.21 10.53 18.21
C ILE A 76 10.28 10.85 16.71
N ALA A 77 9.14 11.02 16.03
CA ALA A 77 9.15 11.30 14.59
C ALA A 77 9.80 12.65 14.25
N PRO A 78 10.68 12.71 13.24
CA PRO A 78 11.17 13.98 12.72
C PRO A 78 10.02 14.77 12.07
N LYS A 79 10.09 16.09 12.10
CA LYS A 79 9.14 16.96 11.39
C LYS A 79 9.59 17.11 9.95
N LEU A 80 8.75 16.67 9.03
CA LEU A 80 8.96 16.82 7.58
C LEU A 80 8.00 17.91 7.09
N GLY A 81 8.55 19.01 6.63
CA GLY A 81 7.82 20.23 6.28
C GLY A 81 7.73 20.48 4.78
N GLY A 82 7.28 21.69 4.43
CA GLY A 82 7.13 22.18 3.05
C GLY A 82 5.69 22.44 2.67
N THR A 83 5.50 23.23 1.61
CA THR A 83 4.18 23.44 1.00
C THR A 83 3.69 22.12 0.42
N ASP A 84 2.48 21.73 0.74
CA ASP A 84 1.88 20.46 0.31
C ASP A 84 2.69 19.20 0.68
N ALA A 85 3.44 19.27 1.80
CA ALA A 85 4.22 18.14 2.27
C ALA A 85 3.33 16.93 2.57
N GLU A 86 3.76 15.77 2.07
CA GLU A 86 3.10 14.49 2.27
C GLU A 86 4.16 13.38 2.28
N VAL A 87 4.10 12.50 3.27
CA VAL A 87 4.83 11.24 3.26
C VAL A 87 3.99 10.24 2.47
N TRP A 88 4.59 9.61 1.47
CA TRP A 88 3.88 8.69 0.60
C TRP A 88 4.16 7.24 0.92
N ASP A 89 5.37 6.96 1.41
CA ASP A 89 5.78 5.59 1.70
C ASP A 89 6.84 5.55 2.81
N ILE A 90 6.86 4.43 3.54
CA ILE A 90 7.80 4.11 4.62
C ILE A 90 8.21 2.64 4.46
N GLU A 91 9.52 2.37 4.34
CA GLU A 91 10.04 1.03 4.12
C GLU A 91 11.20 0.71 5.09
N PRO A 92 11.19 -0.45 5.77
CA PRO A 92 12.32 -0.89 6.57
C PRO A 92 13.57 -1.15 5.72
N TYR A 93 14.75 -0.79 6.21
CA TYR A 93 16.01 -1.14 5.58
C TYR A 93 16.59 -2.39 6.23
N GLY A 94 16.20 -3.54 5.71
CA GLY A 94 16.62 -4.84 6.24
C GLY A 94 16.21 -5.02 7.71
N GLU A 95 17.07 -5.70 8.47
CA GLU A 95 16.86 -6.00 9.89
C GLU A 95 17.50 -4.97 10.84
N THR A 96 18.03 -3.88 10.30
CA THR A 96 18.70 -2.83 11.12
C THR A 96 17.76 -2.07 12.02
N GLY A 97 16.47 -2.08 11.70
CA GLY A 97 15.47 -1.25 12.35
C GLY A 97 15.43 0.19 11.82
N ASP A 98 16.23 0.50 10.80
CA ASP A 98 16.18 1.80 10.11
C ASP A 98 15.02 1.85 9.13
N LEU A 99 14.50 3.05 8.88
CA LEU A 99 13.37 3.28 7.98
C LEU A 99 13.73 4.29 6.90
N LEU A 100 13.43 3.93 5.67
CA LEU A 100 13.36 4.86 4.55
C LEU A 100 11.99 5.52 4.55
N ILE A 101 11.96 6.85 4.43
CA ILE A 101 10.74 7.64 4.35
C ILE A 101 10.80 8.43 3.06
N GLY A 102 9.85 8.17 2.17
CA GLY A 102 9.72 8.80 0.86
C GLY A 102 8.47 9.65 0.73
N GLY A 103 8.54 10.70 -0.13
CA GLY A 103 7.37 11.54 -0.33
C GLY A 103 7.63 12.81 -1.12
N THR A 104 6.83 13.83 -0.78
CA THR A 104 7.01 15.22 -1.20
C THR A 104 7.14 16.05 0.05
N PHE A 105 8.35 16.35 0.48
CA PHE A 105 8.60 17.12 1.69
C PHE A 105 9.99 17.77 1.67
N ALA A 106 10.16 18.79 2.51
CA ALA A 106 11.43 19.47 2.72
C ALA A 106 12.04 19.09 4.08
N GLY A 107 13.36 19.00 4.10
CA GLY A 107 14.20 18.92 5.26
C GLY A 107 15.10 20.15 5.38
N PRO A 108 16.09 20.14 6.29
CA PRO A 108 17.04 21.23 6.46
C PRO A 108 17.95 21.38 5.23
N ASN A 109 18.43 22.61 4.99
CA ASN A 109 19.46 22.91 3.96
C ASN A 109 19.14 22.34 2.58
N THR A 110 17.93 22.59 2.05
CA THR A 110 17.47 22.14 0.72
C THR A 110 17.35 20.62 0.52
N LYS A 111 17.54 19.83 1.57
CA LYS A 111 17.30 18.38 1.53
C LYS A 111 15.82 18.07 1.35
N LYS A 112 15.47 17.02 0.61
CA LYS A 112 14.07 16.74 0.28
C LYS A 112 13.80 15.29 -0.07
N ASN A 113 12.57 14.89 0.14
CA ASN A 113 11.80 13.80 -0.46
C ASN A 113 12.23 12.37 -0.14
N LEU A 114 13.46 12.14 0.38
CA LEU A 114 13.90 10.81 0.80
C LEU A 114 14.85 10.94 1.99
N VAL A 115 14.53 10.29 3.08
CA VAL A 115 15.32 10.31 4.33
C VAL A 115 15.38 8.93 4.96
N LEU A 116 16.54 8.58 5.52
CA LEU A 116 16.74 7.42 6.38
C LEU A 116 16.72 7.88 7.83
N VAL A 117 15.93 7.19 8.64
CA VAL A 117 15.83 7.44 10.08
C VAL A 117 16.04 6.15 10.87
N ASP A 118 16.58 6.25 12.06
CA ASP A 118 16.55 5.17 13.05
C ASP A 118 15.11 4.97 13.52
N GLY A 119 14.52 3.82 13.23
CA GLY A 119 13.13 3.52 13.51
C GLY A 119 12.79 3.39 15.00
N SER A 120 13.80 3.25 15.88
CA SER A 120 13.64 3.18 17.33
C SER A 120 13.62 4.56 17.98
N THR A 121 14.46 5.47 17.49
CA THR A 121 14.69 6.81 18.11
C THR A 121 14.14 7.96 17.29
N GLY A 122 13.84 7.74 16.00
CA GLY A 122 13.45 8.79 15.06
C GLY A 122 14.59 9.72 14.62
N LYS A 123 15.83 9.42 15.01
CA LYS A 123 16.99 10.21 14.62
C LYS A 123 17.22 10.09 13.11
N VAL A 124 17.35 11.23 12.44
CA VAL A 124 17.73 11.27 11.04
C VAL A 124 19.18 10.79 10.88
N ILE A 125 19.36 9.74 10.08
CA ILE A 125 20.66 9.17 9.74
C ILE A 125 21.20 9.82 8.47
N ARG A 126 20.35 9.91 7.41
CA ARG A 126 20.80 10.41 6.11
C ARG A 126 19.65 10.98 5.27
N TRP A 127 19.97 11.98 4.46
CA TRP A 127 19.14 12.50 3.39
C TRP A 127 19.71 12.09 2.02
N TYR A 128 18.83 11.67 1.10
CA TYR A 128 19.20 11.26 -0.27
C TYR A 128 18.91 12.33 -1.32
N ASN A 129 18.17 13.37 -1.00
CA ASN A 129 17.88 14.51 -1.89
C ASN A 129 17.25 14.09 -3.24
N SER A 130 16.15 13.40 -3.19
CA SER A 130 15.43 12.83 -4.34
C SER A 130 14.44 13.82 -5.00
N PRO A 131 14.02 13.62 -6.26
CA PRO A 131 12.74 14.13 -6.76
C PRO A 131 11.56 13.72 -5.87
N SER A 132 10.36 14.25 -6.13
CA SER A 132 9.14 13.81 -5.44
C SER A 132 8.88 12.33 -5.69
N LEU A 133 8.65 11.58 -4.61
CA LEU A 133 8.44 10.13 -4.63
C LEU A 133 7.02 9.78 -4.24
N LYS A 134 6.58 8.60 -4.69
CA LYS A 134 5.32 7.96 -4.32
C LYS A 134 5.55 6.63 -3.63
N THR A 135 6.74 6.06 -3.78
CA THR A 135 7.13 4.79 -3.17
C THR A 135 8.65 4.74 -2.97
N VAL A 136 9.12 3.96 -2.02
CA VAL A 136 10.52 3.66 -1.77
C VAL A 136 10.72 2.15 -1.65
N LEU A 137 11.92 1.67 -1.94
CA LEU A 137 12.27 0.26 -1.83
C LEU A 137 13.68 0.13 -1.27
N ALA A 138 13.84 -0.68 -0.26
CA ALA A 138 15.12 -1.07 0.31
C ALA A 138 15.67 -2.31 -0.40
N ALA A 139 16.95 -2.29 -0.76
CA ALA A 139 17.66 -3.45 -1.29
C ALA A 139 19.00 -3.63 -0.57
N PRO A 140 19.00 -4.09 0.69
CA PRO A 140 20.21 -4.19 1.53
C PRO A 140 21.30 -5.07 0.91
N GLY A 141 20.91 -6.19 0.30
CA GLY A 141 21.84 -7.10 -0.38
C GLY A 141 22.59 -6.47 -1.56
N LEU A 142 22.08 -5.36 -2.10
CA LEU A 142 22.73 -4.59 -3.15
C LEU A 142 23.40 -3.30 -2.62
N GLY A 143 23.25 -2.99 -1.34
CA GLY A 143 23.68 -1.70 -0.76
C GLY A 143 22.93 -0.51 -1.40
N ARG A 144 21.68 -0.70 -1.82
CA ARG A 144 20.89 0.29 -2.59
C ARG A 144 19.58 0.65 -1.94
N VAL A 145 19.12 1.83 -2.30
CA VAL A 145 17.79 2.36 -2.03
C VAL A 145 17.20 2.82 -3.36
N TYR A 146 15.94 2.50 -3.60
CA TYR A 146 15.22 2.98 -4.78
C TYR A 146 14.10 3.94 -4.35
N GLY A 147 13.87 4.94 -5.19
CA GLY A 147 12.75 5.85 -5.06
C GLY A 147 11.94 5.90 -6.34
N GLY A 148 10.66 5.57 -6.25
CA GLY A 148 9.71 5.57 -7.36
C GLY A 148 8.86 6.85 -7.37
N GLY A 149 8.90 7.57 -8.45
CA GLY A 149 8.06 8.72 -8.79
C GLY A 149 7.72 8.66 -10.26
N ARG A 150 7.89 9.77 -11.00
CA ARG A 150 7.76 9.75 -12.48
C ARG A 150 8.81 8.85 -13.14
N SER A 151 9.95 8.67 -12.50
CA SER A 151 11.03 7.75 -12.89
C SER A 151 11.42 6.92 -11.67
N LEU A 152 12.16 5.84 -11.90
CA LEU A 152 12.85 5.12 -10.87
C LEU A 152 14.25 5.69 -10.69
N SER A 153 14.63 6.03 -9.46
CA SER A 153 15.97 6.47 -9.08
C SER A 153 16.59 5.45 -8.14
N ALA A 154 17.89 5.18 -8.30
CA ALA A 154 18.67 4.37 -7.36
C ALA A 154 19.71 5.24 -6.66
N PHE A 155 19.91 4.97 -5.39
CA PHE A 155 20.87 5.64 -4.53
C PHE A 155 21.76 4.62 -3.84
N ASP A 156 23.04 4.96 -3.70
CA ASP A 156 23.95 4.23 -2.85
C ASP A 156 23.56 4.42 -1.38
N PHE A 157 23.33 3.34 -0.68
CA PHE A 157 22.87 3.39 0.71
C PHE A 157 23.88 4.06 1.62
N ALA A 158 25.18 3.71 1.49
CA ALA A 158 26.22 4.15 2.40
C ALA A 158 26.55 5.64 2.26
N THR A 159 26.45 6.20 1.05
CA THR A 159 26.82 7.59 0.76
C THR A 159 25.65 8.52 0.53
N GLY A 160 24.46 7.99 0.18
CA GLY A 160 23.29 8.75 -0.24
C GLY A 160 23.42 9.34 -1.64
N LYS A 161 24.46 8.98 -2.41
CA LYS A 161 24.67 9.49 -3.76
C LYS A 161 23.71 8.81 -4.73
N GLU A 162 23.08 9.61 -5.59
CA GLU A 162 22.30 9.06 -6.71
C GLU A 162 23.24 8.32 -7.66
N LEU A 163 22.90 7.07 -7.97
CA LEU A 163 23.59 6.21 -8.90
C LEU A 163 23.06 6.42 -10.32
N TRP A 164 21.75 6.46 -10.45
CA TRP A 164 21.07 6.69 -11.73
C TRP A 164 19.59 7.05 -11.52
N THR A 165 18.99 7.66 -12.57
CA THR A 165 17.53 7.84 -12.71
C THR A 165 17.14 7.38 -14.11
N ARG A 166 16.20 6.42 -14.19
CA ARG A 166 15.79 5.72 -15.43
C ARG A 166 14.32 5.32 -15.39
N ALA A 167 13.91 4.54 -16.39
CA ALA A 167 12.58 3.91 -16.48
C ALA A 167 11.45 4.93 -16.26
N LYS A 168 11.42 5.98 -17.10
CA LYS A 168 10.44 7.05 -17.00
C LYS A 168 9.04 6.59 -17.40
N THR A 169 8.07 6.76 -16.50
CA THR A 169 6.66 6.47 -16.77
C THR A 169 5.99 7.56 -17.58
N SER A 170 5.05 7.18 -18.45
CA SER A 170 4.16 8.11 -19.15
C SER A 170 2.77 7.50 -19.31
N VAL A 171 1.78 8.38 -19.51
CA VAL A 171 0.39 8.02 -19.81
C VAL A 171 0.00 8.54 -21.16
N ASP A 172 -0.90 7.84 -21.82
CA ASP A 172 -1.49 8.27 -23.09
C ASP A 172 -2.72 9.16 -22.77
N PRO A 173 -2.71 10.44 -23.14
CA PRO A 173 -3.81 11.34 -22.81
C PRO A 173 -5.12 10.98 -23.55
N THR A 174 -5.05 10.16 -24.60
CA THR A 174 -6.24 9.70 -25.33
C THR A 174 -6.96 8.54 -24.64
N ILE A 175 -6.24 7.81 -23.78
CA ILE A 175 -6.77 6.66 -23.03
C ILE A 175 -7.30 7.10 -21.65
N ARG A 176 -6.73 8.15 -21.06
CA ARG A 176 -7.01 8.60 -19.70
C ARG A 176 -7.78 9.91 -19.68
N THR A 177 -8.98 9.86 -19.19
CA THR A 177 -9.88 11.01 -19.04
C THR A 177 -9.70 11.76 -17.70
N HIS A 178 -8.90 11.22 -16.77
CA HIS A 178 -8.65 11.82 -15.46
C HIS A 178 -7.18 12.20 -15.28
N ASP A 179 -6.95 13.24 -14.49
CA ASP A 179 -5.66 13.88 -14.21
C ASP A 179 -4.74 13.01 -13.32
N SER A 180 -4.45 11.80 -13.79
CA SER A 180 -3.55 10.88 -13.13
C SER A 180 -2.13 11.09 -13.63
N SER A 181 -1.33 11.82 -12.86
CA SER A 181 0.09 11.99 -13.18
C SER A 181 0.81 10.64 -13.23
N PRO A 182 1.60 10.37 -14.29
CA PRO A 182 2.35 9.12 -14.40
C PRO A 182 3.33 8.97 -13.23
N ALA A 183 3.32 7.82 -12.58
CA ALA A 183 4.21 7.52 -11.46
C ALA A 183 4.26 6.02 -11.15
N TYR A 184 5.37 5.55 -10.61
CA TYR A 184 5.43 4.34 -9.80
C TYR A 184 4.70 4.62 -8.49
N ARG A 185 3.89 3.66 -8.06
CA ARG A 185 3.03 3.78 -6.88
C ARG A 185 3.45 2.84 -5.76
N ASP A 186 4.02 1.71 -6.14
CA ASP A 186 4.50 0.69 -5.22
C ASP A 186 5.62 -0.11 -5.87
N LEU A 187 6.57 -0.60 -5.10
CA LEU A 187 7.75 -1.34 -5.54
C LEU A 187 7.98 -2.55 -4.64
N GLU A 188 8.15 -3.71 -5.25
CA GLU A 188 8.51 -4.94 -4.56
C GLU A 188 9.80 -5.52 -5.14
N LEU A 189 10.77 -5.86 -4.29
CA LEU A 189 11.96 -6.59 -4.70
C LEU A 189 11.66 -8.09 -4.70
N ASP A 190 11.80 -8.72 -5.84
CA ASP A 190 11.67 -10.19 -5.94
C ASP A 190 12.70 -10.89 -5.05
N ALA A 191 12.36 -12.05 -4.54
CA ALA A 191 13.25 -12.90 -3.73
C ALA A 191 14.57 -13.26 -4.43
N ASP A 192 14.64 -13.13 -5.77
CA ASP A 192 15.88 -13.33 -6.55
C ASP A 192 16.90 -12.18 -6.36
N GLY A 193 16.48 -11.07 -5.74
CA GLY A 193 17.30 -9.87 -5.52
C GLY A 193 17.69 -9.13 -6.80
N LYS A 194 17.11 -9.48 -7.97
CA LYS A 194 17.47 -8.94 -9.29
C LYS A 194 16.30 -8.30 -10.02
N THR A 195 15.09 -8.62 -9.62
CA THR A 195 13.84 -8.15 -10.24
C THR A 195 13.12 -7.19 -9.31
N ILE A 196 12.64 -6.08 -9.86
CA ILE A 196 11.72 -5.14 -9.18
C ILE A 196 10.37 -5.23 -9.88
N TRP A 197 9.34 -5.57 -9.13
CA TRP A 197 7.94 -5.49 -9.55
C TRP A 197 7.40 -4.14 -9.14
N ALA A 198 6.81 -3.41 -10.09
CA ALA A 198 6.39 -2.04 -9.84
C ALA A 198 4.95 -1.80 -10.28
N ALA A 199 4.07 -1.48 -9.34
CA ALA A 199 2.75 -0.94 -9.64
C ALA A 199 2.88 0.50 -10.14
N CYS A 200 2.21 0.87 -11.23
CA CYS A 200 2.36 2.19 -11.84
C CYS A 200 1.08 2.75 -12.43
N ILE A 201 1.00 4.07 -12.41
CA ILE A 201 0.14 4.84 -13.30
C ILE A 201 0.92 5.06 -14.58
N CYS A 202 0.80 4.13 -15.52
CA CYS A 202 1.57 4.19 -16.77
C CYS A 202 0.90 3.42 -17.91
N ASP A 203 1.11 3.92 -19.14
CA ASP A 203 0.82 3.22 -20.39
C ASP A 203 2.11 2.90 -21.14
N LYS A 204 3.21 3.57 -20.74
CA LYS A 204 4.57 3.31 -21.22
C LYS A 204 5.59 3.51 -20.11
N VAL A 205 6.68 2.73 -20.19
CA VAL A 205 7.93 2.98 -19.46
C VAL A 205 9.01 3.20 -20.50
N ASP A 206 9.68 4.37 -20.45
CA ASP A 206 10.47 4.93 -21.55
C ASP A 206 9.61 4.97 -22.83
N ALA A 207 9.97 4.31 -23.90
CA ALA A 207 9.16 4.24 -25.12
C ALA A 207 8.32 2.95 -25.23
N ASN A 208 8.47 2.01 -24.30
CA ASN A 208 7.89 0.69 -24.41
C ASN A 208 6.51 0.61 -23.75
N PRO A 209 5.56 -0.17 -24.31
CA PRO A 209 4.26 -0.39 -23.69
C PRO A 209 4.40 -0.93 -22.26
N ALA A 210 3.53 -0.43 -21.38
CA ALA A 210 3.40 -0.87 -19.99
C ALA A 210 1.94 -0.77 -19.56
N LYS A 211 1.54 -1.52 -18.53
CA LYS A 211 0.16 -1.47 -18.01
C LYS A 211 0.16 -1.82 -16.52
N ALA A 212 -0.24 -0.88 -15.69
CA ALA A 212 -0.52 -1.05 -14.27
C ALA A 212 0.60 -1.71 -13.42
N LEU A 213 1.20 -2.79 -13.90
CA LEU A 213 2.29 -3.52 -13.26
C LEU A 213 3.39 -3.79 -14.27
N VAL A 214 4.63 -3.53 -13.90
CA VAL A 214 5.80 -3.69 -14.78
C VAL A 214 6.90 -4.47 -14.10
N LYS A 215 7.71 -5.16 -14.90
CA LYS A 215 8.92 -5.84 -14.50
C LYS A 215 10.14 -5.01 -14.86
N LEU A 216 10.97 -4.71 -13.86
CA LEU A 216 12.25 -4.00 -14.03
C LEU A 216 13.39 -4.87 -13.48
N ASP A 217 14.62 -4.67 -13.95
CA ASP A 217 15.78 -5.14 -13.21
C ASP A 217 16.26 -4.09 -12.18
N THR A 218 17.20 -4.47 -11.36
CA THR A 218 17.81 -3.60 -10.34
C THR A 218 18.69 -2.49 -10.90
N GLU A 219 18.92 -2.47 -12.23
CA GLU A 219 19.57 -1.37 -12.96
C GLU A 219 18.53 -0.46 -13.66
N GLY A 220 17.23 -0.67 -13.42
CA GLY A 220 16.14 0.12 -13.96
C GLY A 220 15.78 -0.18 -15.41
N LYS A 221 16.19 -1.32 -15.96
CA LYS A 221 15.81 -1.74 -17.30
C LYS A 221 14.41 -2.33 -17.28
N HIS A 222 13.52 -1.83 -18.12
CA HIS A 222 12.18 -2.36 -18.30
C HIS A 222 12.17 -3.61 -19.19
N TYR A 223 11.51 -4.67 -18.75
CA TYR A 223 11.29 -5.88 -19.53
C TYR A 223 9.94 -5.79 -20.28
N ALA A 224 9.94 -5.14 -21.45
CA ALA A 224 8.72 -4.93 -22.23
C ALA A 224 8.04 -6.21 -22.73
N SER A 225 8.75 -7.34 -22.77
CA SER A 225 8.19 -8.65 -23.09
C SER A 225 7.31 -9.21 -21.97
N TRP A 226 7.45 -8.71 -20.74
CA TRP A 226 6.58 -9.03 -19.64
C TRP A 226 5.50 -7.94 -19.52
N LEU A 227 4.37 -8.14 -20.14
CA LEU A 227 3.28 -7.16 -20.18
C LEU A 227 2.03 -7.74 -19.50
N THR A 228 1.57 -7.10 -18.43
CA THR A 228 0.37 -7.53 -17.73
C THR A 228 -0.88 -7.54 -18.60
N GLN A 229 -1.75 -8.52 -18.36
CA GLN A 229 -3.10 -8.59 -18.93
C GLN A 229 -4.08 -7.71 -18.12
N ALA A 230 -3.61 -6.57 -17.61
CA ALA A 230 -4.39 -5.61 -16.85
C ALA A 230 -5.23 -4.77 -17.78
N GLY A 231 -6.11 -4.83 -18.44
CA GLY A 231 -6.94 -4.00 -19.34
C GLY A 231 -6.38 -2.61 -19.70
N THR A 232 -6.87 -2.04 -20.74
CA THR A 232 -6.52 -0.67 -21.18
C THR A 232 -7.04 0.35 -20.15
N GLY A 233 -6.25 1.38 -19.85
CA GLY A 233 -6.62 2.43 -18.90
C GLY A 233 -6.49 2.04 -17.41
N SER A 234 -6.09 0.80 -17.11
CA SER A 234 -5.79 0.39 -15.74
C SER A 234 -4.50 1.05 -15.23
N PHE A 235 -4.46 1.38 -13.95
CA PHE A 235 -3.26 1.85 -13.27
C PHE A 235 -3.08 1.14 -11.93
N GLY A 236 -1.86 0.62 -11.69
CA GLY A 236 -1.49 -0.05 -10.45
C GLY A 236 -1.34 0.94 -9.30
N GLN A 237 -1.85 0.55 -8.15
CA GLN A 237 -1.77 1.34 -6.92
C GLN A 237 -0.86 0.68 -5.89
N SER A 238 -0.98 -0.64 -5.70
CA SER A 238 -0.17 -1.42 -4.78
C SER A 238 0.00 -2.84 -5.30
N VAL A 239 1.14 -3.45 -5.03
CA VAL A 239 1.48 -4.82 -5.41
C VAL A 239 2.08 -5.55 -4.22
N VAL A 240 1.78 -6.82 -4.06
CA VAL A 240 2.46 -7.71 -3.12
C VAL A 240 2.91 -8.99 -3.82
N ASP A 241 4.16 -9.37 -3.57
CA ASP A 241 4.72 -10.66 -4.00
C ASP A 241 4.48 -11.70 -2.91
N HIS A 242 3.77 -12.77 -3.23
CA HIS A 242 3.53 -13.84 -2.28
C HIS A 242 3.45 -15.20 -2.97
N ASN A 243 4.25 -16.18 -2.51
CA ASN A 243 4.27 -17.55 -3.01
C ASN A 243 4.39 -17.65 -4.54
N GLY A 244 5.26 -16.83 -5.17
CA GLY A 244 5.50 -16.86 -6.61
C GLY A 244 4.41 -16.22 -7.46
N LYS A 245 3.47 -15.51 -6.84
CA LYS A 245 2.40 -14.75 -7.47
C LYS A 245 2.48 -13.28 -7.09
N LEU A 246 1.99 -12.43 -7.98
CA LEU A 246 1.83 -10.99 -7.74
C LEU A 246 0.35 -10.68 -7.59
N TYR A 247 -0.01 -10.01 -6.53
CA TYR A 247 -1.38 -9.52 -6.31
C TYR A 247 -1.37 -8.01 -6.46
N LEU A 248 -2.22 -7.49 -7.33
CA LEU A 248 -2.28 -6.08 -7.71
C LEU A 248 -3.61 -5.47 -7.29
N ALA A 249 -3.56 -4.37 -6.56
CA ALA A 249 -4.66 -3.44 -6.41
C ALA A 249 -4.58 -2.38 -7.52
N ALA A 250 -5.68 -2.14 -8.22
CA ALA A 250 -5.70 -1.25 -9.38
C ALA A 250 -6.90 -0.30 -9.41
N GLY A 251 -6.66 0.86 -10.00
CA GLY A 251 -7.67 1.86 -10.33
C GLY A 251 -7.87 2.00 -11.85
N GLY A 252 -8.77 2.90 -12.25
CA GLY A 252 -9.16 3.11 -13.63
C GLY A 252 -10.14 2.07 -14.15
N SER A 253 -9.75 0.81 -14.22
CA SER A 253 -10.66 -0.32 -14.43
C SER A 253 -11.07 -0.98 -13.11
N ASP A 254 -10.67 -0.43 -11.99
CA ASP A 254 -11.08 -0.73 -10.62
C ASP A 254 -11.20 -2.21 -10.28
N PHE A 255 -10.08 -2.83 -9.87
CA PHE A 255 -10.04 -4.28 -9.59
C PHE A 255 -8.91 -4.66 -8.62
N VAL A 256 -8.98 -5.89 -8.13
CA VAL A 256 -7.86 -6.67 -7.58
C VAL A 256 -7.66 -7.92 -8.44
N ALA A 257 -6.40 -8.32 -8.67
CA ALA A 257 -6.09 -9.48 -9.51
C ALA A 257 -4.78 -10.15 -9.11
N GLU A 258 -4.69 -11.46 -9.45
CA GLU A 258 -3.46 -12.26 -9.41
C GLU A 258 -2.78 -12.25 -10.77
N PHE A 259 -1.44 -12.17 -10.80
CA PHE A 259 -0.62 -12.32 -11.99
C PHE A 259 0.50 -13.33 -11.77
N ASP A 260 0.81 -14.11 -12.82
CA ASP A 260 1.92 -15.03 -12.81
C ASP A 260 3.24 -14.29 -13.12
N LYS A 261 4.28 -14.53 -12.32
CA LYS A 261 5.60 -13.93 -12.49
C LYS A 261 6.35 -14.46 -13.71
N THR A 262 6.11 -15.68 -14.10
CA THR A 262 6.88 -16.40 -15.13
C THR A 262 6.21 -16.39 -16.49
N ALA A 263 4.90 -16.44 -16.56
CA ALA A 263 4.11 -16.59 -17.79
C ALA A 263 3.75 -15.25 -18.44
N GLY A 264 4.72 -14.31 -18.55
CA GLY A 264 4.55 -13.07 -19.31
C GLY A 264 3.46 -12.14 -18.78
N GLY A 265 3.20 -12.14 -17.48
CA GLY A 265 2.14 -11.31 -16.86
C GLY A 265 0.72 -11.86 -17.07
N THR A 266 0.61 -13.17 -17.31
CA THR A 266 -0.70 -13.84 -17.42
C THR A 266 -1.49 -13.66 -16.14
N ARG A 267 -2.74 -13.24 -16.30
CA ARG A 267 -3.68 -13.06 -15.20
C ARG A 267 -4.28 -14.40 -14.78
N GLY A 268 -4.22 -14.73 -13.48
CA GLY A 268 -4.92 -15.84 -12.89
C GLY A 268 -6.41 -15.49 -12.70
N TRP A 269 -6.73 -14.85 -11.60
CA TRP A 269 -8.09 -14.37 -11.34
C TRP A 269 -8.15 -12.83 -11.27
N LYS A 270 -9.36 -12.29 -11.40
CA LYS A 270 -9.66 -10.86 -11.26
C LYS A 270 -10.99 -10.69 -10.55
N ARG A 271 -11.11 -9.69 -9.68
CA ARG A 271 -12.37 -9.26 -9.06
C ARG A 271 -12.50 -7.76 -9.21
N ASP A 272 -13.59 -7.32 -9.80
CA ASP A 272 -13.89 -5.90 -9.95
C ASP A 272 -14.29 -5.29 -8.62
N THR A 273 -14.02 -4.01 -8.49
CA THR A 273 -14.45 -3.18 -7.36
C THR A 273 -15.23 -1.98 -7.89
N SER A 274 -16.19 -1.45 -7.13
CA SER A 274 -17.01 -0.30 -7.57
C SER A 274 -16.29 1.05 -7.50
N GLY A 275 -15.01 1.05 -7.23
CA GLY A 275 -14.09 2.17 -7.19
C GLY A 275 -12.70 1.63 -6.94
N SER A 276 -11.65 2.46 -7.12
CA SER A 276 -10.28 1.97 -7.14
C SER A 276 -9.88 1.20 -5.89
N ALA A 277 -9.31 0.01 -6.08
CA ALA A 277 -8.49 -0.65 -5.09
C ALA A 277 -7.15 0.11 -4.95
N GLN A 278 -6.75 0.44 -3.72
CA GLN A 278 -5.61 1.31 -3.43
C GLN A 278 -4.45 0.58 -2.75
N ALA A 279 -4.76 -0.41 -1.93
CA ALA A 279 -3.80 -1.16 -1.16
C ALA A 279 -4.12 -2.65 -1.19
N VAL A 280 -3.09 -3.49 -1.12
CA VAL A 280 -3.19 -4.93 -0.99
C VAL A 280 -2.15 -5.42 0.00
N ALA A 281 -2.53 -6.36 0.88
CA ALA A 281 -1.63 -7.00 1.83
C ALA A 281 -2.01 -8.46 2.05
N VAL A 282 -1.05 -9.31 2.36
CA VAL A 282 -1.32 -10.68 2.81
C VAL A 282 -1.39 -10.70 4.33
N TYR A 283 -2.50 -11.15 4.87
CA TYR A 283 -2.75 -11.32 6.29
C TYR A 283 -3.14 -12.77 6.56
N GLU A 284 -2.32 -13.51 7.31
CA GLU A 284 -2.60 -14.90 7.72
C GLU A 284 -3.08 -15.81 6.56
N GLY A 285 -2.41 -15.69 5.39
CA GLY A 285 -2.74 -16.50 4.20
C GLY A 285 -3.98 -16.05 3.44
N GLN A 286 -4.54 -14.90 3.77
CA GLN A 286 -5.61 -14.25 3.01
C GLN A 286 -5.11 -12.94 2.40
N LEU A 287 -5.69 -12.57 1.26
CA LEU A 287 -5.42 -11.30 0.60
C LEU A 287 -6.43 -10.26 1.08
N VAL A 288 -5.94 -9.24 1.79
CA VAL A 288 -6.77 -8.09 2.19
C VAL A 288 -6.57 -6.96 1.19
N VAL A 289 -7.67 -6.34 0.76
CA VAL A 289 -7.71 -5.27 -0.23
C VAL A 289 -8.38 -4.05 0.37
N GLY A 290 -7.72 -2.90 0.29
CA GLY A 290 -8.23 -1.60 0.72
C GLY A 290 -8.49 -0.69 -0.47
N GLY A 291 -9.44 0.26 -0.34
CA GLY A 291 -9.72 1.21 -1.42
C GLY A 291 -10.86 2.16 -1.12
N HIS A 292 -11.37 2.83 -2.16
CA HIS A 292 -12.53 3.69 -2.08
C HIS A 292 -13.75 3.10 -2.81
N PHE A 293 -13.94 1.81 -2.63
CA PHE A 293 -15.08 1.06 -3.17
C PHE A 293 -16.16 0.81 -2.11
N TYR A 294 -17.35 0.47 -2.58
CA TYR A 294 -18.50 0.10 -1.74
C TYR A 294 -19.03 -1.30 -2.03
N TYR A 295 -18.67 -1.84 -3.19
CA TYR A 295 -19.02 -3.18 -3.63
C TYR A 295 -17.82 -3.86 -4.27
N VAL A 296 -17.78 -5.18 -4.20
CA VAL A 296 -16.74 -6.00 -4.80
C VAL A 296 -17.35 -7.25 -5.44
N GLY A 297 -16.72 -7.73 -6.50
CA GLY A 297 -17.03 -9.01 -7.10
C GLY A 297 -16.53 -10.18 -6.27
N ASP A 298 -17.15 -11.32 -6.44
CA ASP A 298 -16.75 -12.60 -5.88
C ASP A 298 -16.39 -13.60 -7.00
N ASP A 299 -16.31 -14.88 -6.67
CA ASP A 299 -16.04 -15.97 -7.62
C ASP A 299 -17.19 -16.25 -8.60
N LYS A 300 -18.36 -15.68 -8.38
CA LYS A 300 -19.55 -15.83 -9.22
C LYS A 300 -19.80 -14.62 -10.11
N ALA A 301 -19.39 -13.42 -9.66
CA ALA A 301 -19.61 -12.16 -10.35
C ALA A 301 -18.30 -11.37 -10.45
N ASP A 302 -17.70 -11.37 -11.64
CA ASP A 302 -16.46 -10.63 -11.90
C ASP A 302 -16.69 -9.11 -12.03
N LYS A 303 -17.91 -8.67 -12.33
CA LYS A 303 -18.18 -7.27 -12.72
C LYS A 303 -19.08 -6.56 -11.70
N CYS A 304 -18.54 -5.53 -11.09
CA CYS A 304 -19.29 -4.56 -10.30
C CYS A 304 -19.27 -3.20 -11.00
N GLY A 305 -20.40 -2.54 -11.12
CA GLY A 305 -20.47 -1.20 -11.71
C GLY A 305 -19.72 -0.16 -10.86
N ALA A 306 -19.12 0.84 -11.51
CA ALA A 306 -18.52 1.99 -10.84
C ALA A 306 -19.63 2.95 -10.35
N GLY A 307 -19.55 3.44 -9.10
CA GLY A 307 -20.51 4.42 -8.60
C GLY A 307 -20.54 4.59 -7.07
N ARG A 308 -21.49 5.37 -6.59
CA ARG A 308 -21.68 5.71 -5.17
C ARG A 308 -22.75 4.82 -4.51
N PRO A 309 -22.77 4.68 -3.18
CA PRO A 309 -23.81 3.93 -2.48
C PRO A 309 -25.23 4.42 -2.87
N GLY A 310 -26.10 3.49 -3.22
CA GLY A 310 -27.47 3.78 -3.66
C GLY A 310 -27.65 4.01 -5.16
N ASP A 311 -26.57 3.98 -5.95
CA ASP A 311 -26.66 3.97 -7.40
C ASP A 311 -27.09 2.57 -7.89
N PRO A 312 -28.25 2.45 -8.57
CA PRO A 312 -28.74 1.16 -9.05
C PRO A 312 -27.85 0.52 -10.13
N GLN A 313 -26.89 1.27 -10.70
CA GLN A 313 -25.93 0.75 -11.66
C GLN A 313 -24.74 0.03 -11.00
N LEU A 314 -24.58 0.13 -9.68
CA LEU A 314 -23.47 -0.49 -8.94
C LEU A 314 -23.53 -2.02 -8.95
N ASP A 315 -24.72 -2.56 -9.00
CA ASP A 315 -24.97 -4.01 -8.99
C ASP A 315 -26.21 -4.31 -9.84
N PRO A 316 -26.10 -4.17 -11.17
CA PRO A 316 -27.26 -4.33 -12.06
C PRO A 316 -27.87 -5.73 -12.04
N ASN A 317 -27.12 -6.72 -11.56
CA ASN A 317 -27.55 -8.13 -11.50
C ASN A 317 -27.75 -8.65 -10.07
N GLY A 318 -27.44 -7.86 -9.03
CA GLY A 318 -27.48 -8.31 -7.63
C GLY A 318 -26.35 -9.26 -7.22
N ASP A 319 -25.26 -9.32 -8.01
CA ASP A 319 -24.20 -10.29 -7.84
C ASP A 319 -23.01 -9.76 -6.98
N CYS A 320 -22.93 -8.45 -6.79
CA CYS A 320 -21.82 -7.83 -6.07
C CYS A 320 -22.06 -7.80 -4.55
N GLN A 321 -21.01 -8.10 -3.82
CA GLN A 321 -21.04 -8.11 -2.37
C GLN A 321 -20.70 -6.73 -1.80
N ARG A 322 -21.51 -6.23 -0.87
CA ARG A 322 -21.23 -4.96 -0.21
C ARG A 322 -19.99 -5.08 0.66
N ARG A 323 -18.98 -4.27 0.36
CA ARG A 323 -17.73 -4.13 1.11
C ARG A 323 -17.31 -2.67 1.09
N GLN A 324 -17.29 -2.04 2.24
CA GLN A 324 -17.13 -0.59 2.33
C GLN A 324 -15.68 -0.24 2.68
N GLY A 325 -14.87 -0.05 1.65
CA GLY A 325 -13.47 0.37 1.74
C GLY A 325 -12.47 -0.75 2.02
N ILE A 326 -12.92 -1.97 2.37
CA ILE A 326 -12.03 -3.10 2.62
C ILE A 326 -12.73 -4.43 2.33
N ALA A 327 -11.98 -5.39 1.84
CA ALA A 327 -12.44 -6.76 1.60
C ALA A 327 -11.31 -7.76 1.84
N ALA A 328 -11.64 -9.01 2.14
CA ALA A 328 -10.68 -10.10 2.23
C ALA A 328 -11.03 -11.21 1.24
N TYR A 329 -10.02 -11.78 0.61
CA TYR A 329 -10.13 -12.90 -0.31
C TYR A 329 -9.16 -14.01 0.10
N SER A 330 -9.50 -15.27 -0.20
CA SER A 330 -8.47 -16.29 -0.25
C SER A 330 -7.44 -15.93 -1.34
N LEU A 331 -6.23 -16.47 -1.28
CA LEU A 331 -5.23 -16.28 -2.33
C LEU A 331 -5.70 -16.78 -3.71
N GLY A 332 -6.69 -17.67 -3.76
CA GLY A 332 -7.37 -18.12 -4.98
C GLY A 332 -8.52 -17.20 -5.45
N GLY A 333 -8.72 -16.03 -4.86
CA GLY A 333 -9.67 -15.01 -5.28
C GLY A 333 -11.12 -15.24 -4.82
N ARG A 334 -11.38 -16.14 -3.86
CA ARG A 334 -12.70 -16.31 -3.26
C ARG A 334 -12.89 -15.29 -2.13
N LEU A 335 -13.93 -14.48 -2.22
CA LEU A 335 -14.29 -13.49 -1.20
C LEU A 335 -14.65 -14.18 0.12
N ASP A 336 -14.16 -13.64 1.24
CA ASP A 336 -14.64 -14.02 2.57
C ASP A 336 -16.06 -13.45 2.77
N PRO A 337 -17.08 -14.29 3.01
CA PRO A 337 -18.47 -13.83 3.07
C PRO A 337 -18.77 -13.04 4.36
N ASP A 338 -18.08 -13.33 5.44
CA ASP A 338 -18.44 -12.89 6.78
C ASP A 338 -17.64 -11.67 7.26
N TRP A 339 -16.43 -11.48 6.73
CA TRP A 339 -15.58 -10.39 7.14
C TRP A 339 -15.83 -9.13 6.29
N ALA A 340 -16.49 -8.15 6.88
CA ALA A 340 -16.96 -6.94 6.22
C ALA A 340 -16.88 -5.70 7.13
N PRO A 341 -15.70 -5.32 7.67
CA PRO A 341 -15.59 -4.07 8.41
C PRO A 341 -15.93 -2.89 7.50
N ALA A 342 -16.74 -1.95 8.00
CA ALA A 342 -17.28 -0.87 7.20
C ALA A 342 -16.57 0.46 7.51
N TYR A 343 -15.84 0.98 6.53
CA TYR A 343 -15.18 2.29 6.60
C TYR A 343 -16.12 3.37 6.07
N SER A 344 -16.16 4.52 6.73
CA SER A 344 -17.09 5.59 6.33
C SER A 344 -16.61 6.99 6.73
N GLY A 345 -17.30 8.03 6.23
CA GLY A 345 -17.07 9.45 6.57
C GLY A 345 -16.16 10.19 5.60
N SER A 346 -15.69 9.57 4.54
CA SER A 346 -14.98 10.17 3.41
C SER A 346 -15.24 9.35 2.15
N TYR A 347 -15.02 9.93 0.97
CA TYR A 347 -14.99 9.17 -0.29
C TYR A 347 -13.73 8.31 -0.38
N SER A 348 -12.59 8.85 0.06
CA SER A 348 -11.29 8.18 0.01
C SER A 348 -11.08 7.37 1.31
N LEU A 349 -11.52 6.13 1.34
CA LEU A 349 -11.61 5.34 2.57
C LEU A 349 -10.24 4.79 3.00
N VAL A 350 -9.76 3.70 2.38
CA VAL A 350 -8.52 3.02 2.77
C VAL A 350 -7.47 3.21 1.68
N TRP A 351 -6.30 3.72 2.05
CA TRP A 351 -5.17 3.97 1.16
C TRP A 351 -3.98 3.07 1.41
N GLU A 352 -3.90 2.52 2.63
CA GLU A 352 -2.74 1.75 3.08
C GLU A 352 -3.18 0.60 3.97
N LEU A 353 -2.52 -0.54 3.82
CA LEU A 353 -2.67 -1.74 4.62
C LEU A 353 -1.29 -2.24 5.06
N HIS A 354 -1.15 -2.55 6.34
CA HIS A 354 0.04 -3.18 6.88
C HIS A 354 -0.34 -4.31 7.84
N ALA A 355 0.06 -5.52 7.49
CA ALA A 355 -0.13 -6.71 8.32
C ALA A 355 1.14 -6.95 9.15
N GLU A 356 0.99 -7.06 10.48
CA GLU A 356 2.10 -7.34 11.39
C GLU A 356 1.65 -8.33 12.47
N GLY A 357 2.12 -9.57 12.37
CA GLY A 357 1.61 -10.67 13.17
C GLY A 357 0.09 -10.78 13.02
N LEU A 358 -0.63 -10.92 14.11
CA LEU A 358 -2.09 -11.02 14.14
C LEU A 358 -2.80 -9.64 14.10
N ARG A 359 -2.14 -8.59 13.65
CA ARG A 359 -2.70 -7.23 13.58
C ARG A 359 -2.74 -6.74 12.16
N LEU A 360 -3.86 -6.15 11.78
CA LEU A 360 -4.02 -5.45 10.52
C LEU A 360 -4.15 -3.95 10.80
N HIS A 361 -3.20 -3.19 10.31
CA HIS A 361 -3.21 -1.73 10.35
C HIS A 361 -3.80 -1.19 9.06
N THR A 362 -4.65 -0.18 9.17
CA THR A 362 -5.28 0.48 8.01
C THR A 362 -5.09 1.97 8.09
N GLY A 363 -4.70 2.58 6.98
CA GLY A 363 -4.52 4.02 6.81
C GLY A 363 -5.45 4.57 5.73
N GLY A 364 -5.88 5.83 5.88
CA GLY A 364 -6.76 6.43 4.89
C GLY A 364 -7.25 7.83 5.26
N GLU A 365 -8.47 8.17 4.82
CA GLU A 365 -9.18 9.41 5.16
C GLU A 365 -10.54 9.14 5.84
N PHE A 366 -10.80 7.93 6.25
CA PHE A 366 -12.05 7.56 6.91
C PHE A 366 -12.25 8.26 8.27
N LYS A 367 -13.50 8.29 8.75
CA LYS A 367 -13.88 8.86 10.05
C LYS A 367 -14.41 7.81 11.03
N LYS A 368 -14.89 6.68 10.51
CA LYS A 368 -15.45 5.58 11.32
C LYS A 368 -15.07 4.24 10.71
N VAL A 369 -14.93 3.23 11.58
CA VAL A 369 -14.79 1.82 11.22
C VAL A 369 -15.85 1.04 11.96
N SER A 370 -16.74 0.34 11.25
CA SER A 370 -17.87 -0.43 11.80
C SER A 370 -18.67 0.36 12.84
N GLY A 371 -18.97 1.63 12.52
CA GLY A 371 -19.73 2.53 13.39
C GLY A 371 -18.94 3.21 14.51
N VAL A 372 -17.73 2.72 14.82
CA VAL A 372 -16.86 3.31 15.85
C VAL A 372 -16.10 4.50 15.29
N VAL A 373 -16.09 5.62 15.99
CA VAL A 373 -15.27 6.80 15.62
C VAL A 373 -13.80 6.40 15.65
N GLN A 374 -13.15 6.47 14.50
CA GLN A 374 -11.73 6.12 14.34
C GLN A 374 -11.21 6.83 13.09
N ASN A 375 -10.46 7.92 13.26
CA ASN A 375 -10.09 8.81 12.17
C ASN A 375 -8.74 8.41 11.56
N SER A 376 -8.75 8.18 10.24
CA SER A 376 -7.61 8.05 9.32
C SER A 376 -6.60 6.93 9.59
N TYR A 377 -6.52 6.41 10.81
CA TYR A 377 -5.74 5.25 11.18
C TYR A 377 -6.56 4.33 12.07
N ALA A 378 -6.57 3.04 11.77
CA ALA A 378 -7.15 2.01 12.63
C ALA A 378 -6.26 0.77 12.70
N ARG A 379 -6.28 0.10 13.84
CA ARG A 379 -5.73 -1.24 14.02
C ARG A 379 -6.86 -2.20 14.31
N LEU A 380 -6.87 -3.31 13.61
CA LEU A 380 -7.78 -4.44 13.82
C LEU A 380 -6.95 -5.60 14.38
N SER A 381 -7.27 -6.03 15.59
CA SER A 381 -6.63 -7.18 16.24
C SER A 381 -7.60 -8.37 16.31
N PRO A 382 -7.15 -9.60 16.58
CA PRO A 382 -8.07 -10.71 16.82
C PRO A 382 -9.14 -10.35 17.85
N ALA A 383 -10.34 -10.87 17.68
CA ALA A 383 -11.37 -10.73 18.70
C ALA A 383 -10.83 -11.34 19.99
N SER A 384 -10.96 -10.61 21.11
CA SER A 384 -10.70 -11.21 22.42
C SER A 384 -11.62 -12.41 22.61
N PRO A 385 -11.11 -13.55 23.10
CA PRO A 385 -11.92 -14.75 23.37
C PRO A 385 -13.03 -14.48 24.36
#